data_35dc57c3a384dd7d9cf9a70df6e60123
#
_entry.id   35dc57c3a384dd7d9cf9a70df6e60123
#
_cell.length_a   1.000
_cell.length_b   1.000
_cell.length_c   1.000
_cell.angle_alpha   90.00
_cell.angle_beta   90.00
_cell.angle_gamma   90.00
#
_symmetry.space_group_name_H-M   'P 1'
#
loop_
_entity.id
_entity.type
_entity.pdbx_description
1 polymer ?
#
loop_
_entity_poly.entity_id
_entity_poly.type
_entity_poly.pdbx_seq_one_letter_code
_entity_poly.pdbx_strand_id
1 'polypeptide(L)'
;EQLGERFSSANSSVQITVQGGGSGAGLTQVQAGSVQIGDSDIFASQEDGIDPSKIVDHKVAVIGIAPVVNKDVGVKSLTKSQLKKIFTGKVTNWDQVGGKDQKIDLI
;
A
#
# COMPACT_ATOMS: atom_id res chain seq x y z
N GLU A 1 -13.49 2.51 -6.99
CA GLU A 1 -14.56 3.19 -7.75
C GLU A 1 -15.18 2.27 -8.79
N GLN A 2 -14.45 1.83 -9.82
CA GLN A 2 -14.98 1.01 -10.93
C GLN A 2 -15.78 -0.23 -10.50
N LEU A 3 -15.33 -0.94 -9.44
CA LEU A 3 -16.06 -2.11 -8.93
C LEU A 3 -17.39 -1.70 -8.29
N GLY A 4 -17.42 -0.60 -7.55
CA GLY A 4 -18.64 -0.07 -6.95
C GLY A 4 -19.66 0.36 -8.02
N GLU A 5 -19.20 1.04 -9.07
CA GLU A 5 -20.04 1.45 -10.20
C GLU A 5 -20.63 0.23 -10.94
N ARG A 6 -19.81 -0.79 -11.20
CA ARG A 6 -20.27 -2.03 -11.84
C ARG A 6 -21.28 -2.77 -10.98
N PHE A 7 -21.07 -2.83 -9.67
CA PHE A 7 -21.98 -3.47 -8.75
C PHE A 7 -23.33 -2.73 -8.71
N SER A 8 -23.32 -1.40 -8.58
CA SER A 8 -24.55 -0.57 -8.60
C SER A 8 -25.29 -0.69 -9.92
N SER A 9 -24.57 -0.77 -11.06
CA SER A 9 -25.18 -0.98 -12.38
C SER A 9 -25.90 -2.34 -12.50
N ALA A 10 -25.33 -3.38 -11.88
CA ALA A 10 -25.93 -4.71 -11.86
C ALA A 10 -27.03 -4.86 -10.79
N ASN A 11 -27.05 -4.00 -9.78
CA ASN A 11 -27.96 -4.02 -8.64
C ASN A 11 -28.53 -2.63 -8.41
N SER A 12 -29.50 -2.23 -9.23
CA SER A 12 -30.05 -0.85 -9.28
C SER A 12 -30.68 -0.34 -7.98
N SER A 13 -30.99 -1.23 -7.05
CA SER A 13 -31.47 -0.88 -5.71
C SER A 13 -30.34 -0.57 -4.70
N VAL A 14 -29.08 -0.77 -5.10
CA VAL A 14 -27.90 -0.55 -4.22
C VAL A 14 -27.07 0.58 -4.78
N GLN A 15 -26.87 1.62 -3.96
CA GLN A 15 -25.96 2.71 -4.29
C GLN A 15 -24.67 2.57 -3.47
N ILE A 16 -23.52 2.55 -4.15
CA ILE A 16 -22.20 2.49 -3.52
C ILE A 16 -21.50 3.83 -3.73
N THR A 17 -21.10 4.46 -2.63
CA THR A 17 -20.26 5.64 -2.62
C THR A 17 -18.85 5.24 -2.18
N VAL A 18 -17.83 5.53 -3.00
CA VAL A 18 -16.44 5.23 -2.70
C VAL A 18 -15.68 6.52 -2.41
N GLN A 19 -15.01 6.54 -1.27
CA GLN A 19 -14.14 7.65 -0.87
C GLN A 19 -12.67 7.17 -0.91
N GLY A 20 -11.80 7.98 -1.47
CA GLY A 20 -10.36 7.72 -1.48
C GLY A 20 -9.73 7.90 -0.10
N GLY A 21 -8.67 7.15 0.16
CA GLY A 21 -7.88 7.23 1.39
C GLY A 21 -6.85 6.09 1.42
N GLY A 22 -5.96 6.10 2.39
CA GLY A 22 -5.06 4.97 2.65
C GLY A 22 -5.66 3.97 3.64
N SER A 23 -4.93 2.87 3.92
CA SER A 23 -5.35 1.80 4.84
C SER A 23 -5.79 2.33 6.21
N GLY A 24 -5.04 3.26 6.80
CA GLY A 24 -5.37 3.86 8.10
C GLY A 24 -6.71 4.59 8.09
N ALA A 25 -7.04 5.32 7.00
CA ALA A 25 -8.33 5.98 6.85
C ALA A 25 -9.48 4.96 6.75
N GLY A 26 -9.31 3.92 5.94
CA GLY A 26 -10.29 2.84 5.78
C GLY A 26 -10.58 2.14 7.11
N LEU A 27 -9.53 1.73 7.83
CA LEU A 27 -9.64 1.04 9.11
C LEU A 27 -10.26 1.93 10.21
N THR A 28 -9.85 3.20 10.29
CA THR A 28 -10.39 4.15 11.27
C THR A 28 -11.88 4.40 11.04
N GLN A 29 -12.29 4.62 9.79
CA GLN A 29 -13.69 4.92 9.46
C GLN A 29 -14.61 3.73 9.66
N VAL A 30 -14.18 2.50 9.33
CA VAL A 30 -14.99 1.30 9.58
C VAL A 30 -15.08 1.00 11.07
N GLN A 31 -14.01 1.19 11.83
CA GLN A 31 -14.05 1.05 13.30
C GLN A 31 -14.99 2.04 13.95
N ALA A 32 -15.06 3.27 13.45
CA ALA A 32 -15.97 4.31 13.92
C ALA A 32 -17.42 4.11 13.46
N GLY A 33 -17.68 3.15 12.58
CA GLY A 33 -19.02 2.93 11.99
C GLY A 33 -19.43 3.99 10.97
N SER A 34 -18.52 4.84 10.53
CA SER A 34 -18.78 5.90 9.54
C SER A 34 -18.95 5.35 8.13
N VAL A 35 -18.35 4.19 7.85
CA VAL A 35 -18.49 3.44 6.60
C VAL A 35 -18.76 1.97 6.90
N GLN A 36 -19.39 1.27 5.96
CA GLN A 36 -19.71 -0.15 6.10
C GLN A 36 -18.53 -1.06 5.70
N ILE A 37 -17.69 -0.60 4.78
CA ILE A 37 -16.53 -1.33 4.28
C ILE A 37 -15.34 -0.37 4.26
N GLY A 38 -14.21 -0.82 4.81
CA GLY A 38 -12.92 -0.12 4.75
C GLY A 38 -11.92 -0.99 3.99
N ASP A 39 -11.40 -0.48 2.88
CA ASP A 39 -10.34 -1.16 2.15
C ASP A 39 -8.98 -0.91 2.81
N SER A 40 -8.18 -1.97 2.96
CA SER A 40 -6.87 -1.89 3.59
C SER A 40 -5.89 -2.90 2.95
N ASP A 41 -4.64 -2.50 2.81
CA ASP A 41 -3.52 -3.34 2.36
C ASP A 41 -2.88 -4.13 3.52
N ILE A 42 -3.29 -3.84 4.76
CA ILE A 42 -2.81 -4.47 5.98
C ILE A 42 -3.99 -4.95 6.83
N PHE A 43 -3.76 -5.92 7.70
CA PHE A 43 -4.78 -6.36 8.66
C PHE A 43 -5.00 -5.31 9.75
N ALA A 44 -6.20 -5.28 10.33
CA ALA A 44 -6.55 -4.40 11.43
C ALA A 44 -5.56 -4.49 12.61
N SER A 45 -5.05 -5.68 12.88
CA SER A 45 -4.06 -5.93 13.94
C SER A 45 -2.66 -5.34 13.68
N GLN A 46 -2.40 -4.81 12.49
CA GLN A 46 -1.11 -4.26 12.08
C GLN A 46 -1.10 -2.72 12.07
N GLU A 47 -2.26 -2.10 12.32
CA GLU A 47 -2.40 -0.63 12.33
C GLU A 47 -2.51 -0.11 13.74
N ASP A 48 -1.66 0.85 14.11
CA ASP A 48 -1.67 1.47 15.41
C ASP A 48 -2.98 2.26 15.65
N GLY A 49 -3.57 2.10 16.83
CA GLY A 49 -4.82 2.77 17.21
C GLY A 49 -6.09 2.08 16.71
N ILE A 50 -5.98 0.95 16.01
CA ILE A 50 -7.11 0.14 15.60
C ILE A 50 -7.30 -1.03 16.60
N ASP A 51 -8.54 -1.20 17.05
CA ASP A 51 -8.96 -2.34 17.87
C ASP A 51 -9.51 -3.46 16.97
N PRO A 52 -8.75 -4.55 16.75
CA PRO A 52 -9.16 -5.62 15.83
C PRO A 52 -10.44 -6.34 16.28
N SER A 53 -10.83 -6.22 17.56
CA SER A 53 -12.06 -6.85 18.06
C SER A 53 -13.35 -6.18 17.58
N LYS A 54 -13.24 -4.96 17.05
CA LYS A 54 -14.36 -4.15 16.56
C LYS A 54 -14.60 -4.27 15.06
N ILE A 55 -13.71 -4.94 14.35
CA ILE A 55 -13.76 -5.06 12.89
C ILE A 55 -13.58 -6.54 12.50
N VAL A 56 -14.09 -6.90 11.33
CA VAL A 56 -13.87 -8.23 10.74
C VAL A 56 -13.01 -8.08 9.50
N ASP A 57 -11.83 -8.70 9.49
CA ASP A 57 -10.97 -8.74 8.32
C ASP A 57 -11.46 -9.76 7.29
N HIS A 58 -11.78 -9.29 6.09
CA HIS A 58 -12.11 -10.11 4.94
C HIS A 58 -10.97 -10.07 3.92
N LYS A 59 -10.13 -11.08 3.88
CA LYS A 59 -9.04 -11.17 2.91
C LYS A 59 -9.58 -11.45 1.51
N VAL A 60 -9.51 -10.47 0.62
CA VAL A 60 -10.01 -10.54 -0.76
C VAL A 60 -8.92 -10.78 -1.79
N ALA A 61 -7.67 -10.37 -1.51
CA ALA A 61 -6.53 -10.49 -2.41
C ALA A 61 -5.20 -10.54 -1.65
N VAL A 62 -4.15 -10.90 -2.36
CA VAL A 62 -2.76 -10.74 -1.91
C VAL A 62 -2.07 -9.82 -2.90
N ILE A 63 -1.48 -8.76 -2.39
CA ILE A 63 -0.71 -7.81 -3.19
C ILE A 63 0.79 -7.96 -2.92
N GLY A 64 1.60 -7.55 -3.88
CA GLY A 64 3.05 -7.40 -3.72
C GLY A 64 3.44 -5.95 -3.93
N ILE A 65 4.26 -5.43 -3.03
CA ILE A 65 4.87 -4.11 -3.18
C ILE A 65 6.32 -4.31 -3.59
N ALA A 66 6.71 -3.69 -4.70
CA ALA A 66 8.08 -3.76 -5.20
C ALA A 66 8.63 -2.35 -5.47
N PRO A 67 9.86 -2.05 -5.08
CA PRO A 67 10.51 -0.82 -5.50
C PRO A 67 10.76 -0.87 -7.02
N VAL A 68 10.53 0.25 -7.68
CA VAL A 68 10.80 0.41 -9.12
C VAL A 68 11.93 1.40 -9.29
N VAL A 69 12.85 1.08 -10.16
CA VAL A 69 14.00 1.94 -10.49
C VAL A 69 14.13 2.07 -12.00
N ASN A 70 14.78 3.14 -12.45
CA ASN A 70 15.08 3.27 -13.87
C ASN A 70 16.02 2.13 -14.32
N LYS A 71 15.74 1.55 -15.48
CA LYS A 71 16.54 0.46 -16.08
C LYS A 71 18.03 0.82 -16.25
N ASP A 72 18.31 2.11 -16.41
CA ASP A 72 19.67 2.58 -16.70
C ASP A 72 20.58 2.62 -15.46
N VAL A 73 20.05 2.49 -14.24
CA VAL A 73 20.87 2.41 -13.01
C VAL A 73 21.69 1.10 -12.92
N GLY A 74 21.32 0.08 -13.68
CA GLY A 74 22.08 -1.16 -13.82
C GLY A 74 21.93 -2.16 -12.67
N VAL A 75 21.12 -1.87 -11.66
CA VAL A 75 20.85 -2.78 -10.53
C VAL A 75 19.83 -3.83 -10.95
N LYS A 76 20.17 -5.12 -10.76
CA LYS A 76 19.29 -6.25 -11.10
C LYS A 76 18.51 -6.80 -9.90
N SER A 77 19.06 -6.69 -8.70
CA SER A 77 18.43 -7.14 -7.47
C SER A 77 18.99 -6.38 -6.27
N LEU A 78 18.18 -6.26 -5.23
CA LEU A 78 18.57 -5.66 -3.96
C LEU A 78 18.12 -6.55 -2.81
N THR A 79 18.98 -6.70 -1.82
CA THR A 79 18.60 -7.33 -0.55
C THR A 79 17.75 -6.37 0.29
N LYS A 80 16.97 -6.91 1.23
CA LYS A 80 16.21 -6.09 2.21
C LYS A 80 17.13 -5.13 2.98
N SER A 81 18.36 -5.57 3.31
CA SER A 81 19.34 -4.72 4.00
C SER A 81 19.80 -3.55 3.14
N GLN A 82 20.04 -3.78 1.85
CA GLN A 82 20.40 -2.71 0.92
C GLN A 82 19.25 -1.72 0.73
N LEU A 83 18.02 -2.21 0.54
CA LEU A 83 16.83 -1.36 0.47
C LEU A 83 16.68 -0.50 1.73
N LYS A 84 16.81 -1.09 2.93
CA LYS A 84 16.77 -0.33 4.18
C LYS A 84 17.83 0.78 4.21
N LYS A 85 19.07 0.49 3.77
CA LYS A 85 20.14 1.50 3.72
C LYS A 85 19.86 2.62 2.72
N ILE A 86 19.26 2.30 1.58
CA ILE A 86 18.83 3.28 0.58
C ILE A 86 17.73 4.19 1.19
N PHE A 87 16.64 3.63 1.68
CA PHE A 87 15.53 4.39 2.25
C PHE A 87 15.88 5.18 3.51
N THR A 88 16.93 4.80 4.22
CA THR A 88 17.46 5.56 5.39
C THR A 88 18.59 6.52 5.01
N GLY A 89 18.89 6.72 3.72
CA GLY A 89 19.92 7.64 3.25
C GLY A 89 21.36 7.22 3.54
N LYS A 90 21.59 5.97 3.98
CA LYS A 90 22.95 5.44 4.23
C LYS A 90 23.67 4.99 2.96
N VAL A 91 22.93 4.75 1.90
CA VAL A 91 23.40 4.49 0.55
C VAL A 91 22.80 5.55 -0.35
N THR A 92 23.63 6.34 -0.98
CA THR A 92 23.25 7.53 -1.75
C THR A 92 23.68 7.46 -3.22
N ASN A 93 24.39 6.40 -3.58
CA ASN A 93 24.80 6.14 -4.96
C ASN A 93 24.54 4.67 -5.32
N TRP A 94 24.12 4.42 -6.55
CA TRP A 94 23.80 3.09 -7.04
C TRP A 94 25.03 2.18 -7.14
N ASP A 95 26.25 2.71 -7.33
CA ASP A 95 27.50 1.94 -7.34
C ASP A 95 27.74 1.18 -6.03
N GLN A 96 27.30 1.73 -4.90
CA GLN A 96 27.40 1.10 -3.57
C GLN A 96 26.58 -0.18 -3.43
N VAL A 97 25.67 -0.44 -4.36
CA VAL A 97 24.81 -1.62 -4.37
C VAL A 97 24.88 -2.40 -5.69
N GLY A 98 25.95 -2.19 -6.45
CA GLY A 98 26.23 -2.92 -7.69
C GLY A 98 25.59 -2.35 -8.95
N GLY A 99 25.17 -1.11 -8.90
CA GLY A 99 24.71 -0.33 -10.05
C GLY A 99 25.81 0.54 -10.66
N LYS A 100 25.41 1.46 -11.52
CA LYS A 100 26.29 2.47 -12.10
C LYS A 100 26.60 3.59 -11.10
N ASP A 101 27.70 4.32 -11.34
CA ASP A 101 27.98 5.56 -10.61
C ASP A 101 26.92 6.62 -10.94
N GLN A 102 25.87 6.64 -10.13
CA GLN A 102 24.73 7.53 -10.27
C GLN A 102 24.07 7.76 -8.91
N LYS A 103 23.81 9.01 -8.61
CA LYS A 103 23.16 9.40 -7.36
C LYS A 103 21.76 8.79 -7.25
N ILE A 104 21.38 8.40 -6.04
CA ILE A 104 20.03 7.97 -5.70
C ILE A 104 19.21 9.17 -5.28
N ASP A 105 18.12 9.44 -5.97
CA ASP A 105 17.07 10.36 -5.58
C ASP A 105 15.83 9.56 -5.18
N LEU A 106 15.43 9.68 -3.93
CA LEU A 106 14.23 9.03 -3.38
C LEU A 106 13.02 9.92 -3.63
N ILE A 107 11.93 9.31 -4.05
CA ILE A 107 10.63 9.96 -4.29
C ILE A 107 9.61 9.40 -3.32
#